data_96a4ef2c3d3cfe1e6c896d1c42fe912b
#
_entry.id   96a4ef2c3d3cfe1e6c896d1c42fe912b
#
_cell.length_a   1.000
_cell.length_b   1.000
_cell.length_c   1.000
_cell.angle_alpha   90.00
_cell.angle_beta   90.00
_cell.angle_gamma   90.00
#
_symmetry.space_group_name_H-M   'P 1'
#
loop_
_entity.id
_entity.type
_entity.pdbx_description
1 polymer ?
#
loop_
_entity_poly.entity_id
_entity_poly.type
_entity_poly.pdbx_seq_one_letter_code
_entity_poly.pdbx_strand_id
1 'polypeptide(L)'
;MFNVCPDCGEYRADKIIVPEGAYAVCPNCGFQHRFIRLPLFILTGASGVGKTTACLALAAKLKECVVMESDILWRDEFNQPATDYRNYRETWLRVCKNISQAGKPVVLCGAGVPAQFEQCIERRYFSNVHYLALVCEDETLTSRLRNRPAWRGSSKDEYVEEHLKFNRWLIDNAQDTQPPMTLLNTAEITVDESVAAVERWIHSHLNGE
;
A
#
# COMPACT_ATOMS: atom_id res chain seq x y z
N MET A 1 7.88 -5.87 -16.56
CA MET A 1 8.10 -6.73 -17.72
C MET A 1 7.94 -8.24 -17.46
N PHE A 2 7.59 -8.62 -16.23
CA PHE A 2 7.37 -10.03 -15.91
C PHE A 2 6.15 -10.66 -16.55
N ASN A 3 5.23 -9.86 -17.05
CA ASN A 3 4.02 -10.37 -17.68
C ASN A 3 4.30 -10.93 -19.09
N VAL A 4 5.37 -10.47 -19.75
CA VAL A 4 5.81 -11.02 -21.04
C VAL A 4 6.86 -12.10 -20.80
N CYS A 5 6.69 -13.28 -21.40
CA CYS A 5 7.71 -14.31 -21.38
C CYS A 5 8.83 -13.95 -22.38
N PRO A 6 10.11 -13.90 -21.97
CA PRO A 6 11.20 -13.56 -22.89
C PRO A 6 11.51 -14.66 -23.90
N ASP A 7 11.05 -15.89 -23.64
CA ASP A 7 11.27 -17.04 -24.52
C ASP A 7 10.17 -17.20 -25.58
N CYS A 8 8.89 -17.25 -25.17
CA CYS A 8 7.79 -17.50 -26.09
C CYS A 8 6.91 -16.28 -26.39
N GLY A 9 7.17 -15.12 -25.81
CA GLY A 9 6.40 -13.89 -26.01
C GLY A 9 5.03 -13.84 -25.35
N GLU A 10 4.59 -14.93 -24.68
CA GLU A 10 3.27 -14.98 -24.04
C GLU A 10 3.10 -13.90 -22.97
N TYR A 11 1.99 -13.16 -23.04
CA TYR A 11 1.65 -12.12 -22.06
C TYR A 11 0.67 -12.66 -21.02
N ARG A 12 1.17 -12.90 -19.79
CA ARG A 12 0.37 -13.43 -18.68
C ARG A 12 0.80 -12.83 -17.34
N ALA A 13 -0.19 -12.45 -16.53
CA ALA A 13 0.04 -12.03 -15.14
C ALA A 13 0.12 -13.22 -14.17
N ASP A 14 -0.48 -14.38 -14.55
CA ASP A 14 -0.68 -15.56 -13.72
C ASP A 14 0.46 -16.59 -13.80
N LYS A 15 1.70 -16.14 -13.97
CA LYS A 15 2.87 -17.04 -13.92
C LYS A 15 2.92 -17.82 -12.61
N ILE A 16 3.47 -19.03 -12.68
CA ILE A 16 3.67 -19.87 -11.50
C ILE A 16 4.87 -19.31 -10.73
N ILE A 17 4.65 -18.89 -9.48
CA ILE A 17 5.72 -18.36 -8.64
C ILE A 17 6.33 -19.47 -7.81
N VAL A 18 7.66 -19.61 -7.91
CA VAL A 18 8.48 -20.51 -7.10
C VAL A 18 9.29 -19.64 -6.13
N PRO A 19 8.84 -19.52 -4.87
CA PRO A 19 9.41 -18.55 -3.91
C PRO A 19 10.87 -18.87 -3.54
N GLU A 20 11.22 -20.15 -3.40
CA GLU A 20 12.52 -20.61 -2.92
C GLU A 20 13.67 -20.18 -3.84
N GLY A 21 13.40 -20.11 -5.15
CA GLY A 21 14.38 -19.67 -6.15
C GLY A 21 14.12 -18.29 -6.72
N ALA A 22 13.04 -17.64 -6.27
CA ALA A 22 12.54 -16.39 -6.85
C ALA A 22 12.38 -16.45 -8.39
N TYR A 23 11.69 -17.51 -8.87
CA TYR A 23 11.38 -17.71 -10.27
C TYR A 23 9.89 -17.54 -10.55
N ALA A 24 9.60 -16.86 -11.68
CA ALA A 24 8.27 -16.79 -12.29
C ALA A 24 8.26 -17.70 -13.53
N VAL A 25 7.62 -18.87 -13.44
CA VAL A 25 7.59 -19.88 -14.51
C VAL A 25 6.47 -19.56 -15.48
N CYS A 26 6.78 -19.50 -16.76
CA CYS A 26 5.79 -19.32 -17.81
C CYS A 26 4.92 -20.58 -17.93
N PRO A 27 3.58 -20.51 -17.79
CA PRO A 27 2.73 -21.68 -17.90
C PRO A 27 2.61 -22.20 -19.35
N ASN A 28 3.00 -21.42 -20.35
CA ASN A 28 2.95 -21.80 -21.76
C ASN A 28 4.18 -22.63 -22.20
N CYS A 29 5.40 -22.19 -21.84
CA CYS A 29 6.63 -22.83 -22.32
C CYS A 29 7.55 -23.36 -21.22
N GLY A 30 7.23 -23.14 -19.94
CA GLY A 30 8.03 -23.57 -18.80
C GLY A 30 9.27 -22.70 -18.52
N PHE A 31 9.50 -21.64 -19.27
CA PHE A 31 10.65 -20.75 -19.05
C PHE A 31 10.65 -20.17 -17.64
N GLN A 32 11.77 -20.25 -16.94
CA GLN A 32 11.96 -19.74 -15.59
C GLN A 32 12.56 -18.35 -15.63
N HIS A 33 11.76 -17.35 -15.29
CA HIS A 33 12.15 -15.96 -15.24
C HIS A 33 12.53 -15.58 -13.81
N ARG A 34 13.81 -15.37 -13.55
CA ARG A 34 14.29 -14.94 -12.24
C ARG A 34 13.83 -13.52 -11.92
N PHE A 35 13.45 -13.24 -10.67
CA PHE A 35 13.05 -11.91 -10.22
C PHE A 35 13.62 -11.59 -8.83
N ILE A 36 13.65 -10.29 -8.48
CA ILE A 36 14.06 -9.83 -7.16
C ILE A 36 12.81 -9.79 -6.27
N ARG A 37 12.85 -10.55 -5.18
CA ARG A 37 11.74 -10.68 -4.25
C ARG A 37 11.99 -9.80 -3.02
N LEU A 38 11.42 -8.59 -3.01
CA LEU A 38 11.55 -7.61 -1.93
C LEU A 38 10.23 -7.47 -1.15
N PRO A 39 10.28 -6.94 0.09
CA PRO A 39 9.08 -6.59 0.82
C PRO A 39 8.35 -5.40 0.19
N LEU A 40 7.06 -5.29 0.46
CA LEU A 40 6.21 -4.15 0.15
C LEU A 40 5.67 -3.57 1.46
N PHE A 41 5.71 -2.25 1.58
CA PHE A 41 5.18 -1.52 2.72
C PHE A 41 3.91 -0.78 2.31
N ILE A 42 2.80 -1.00 3.01
CA ILE A 42 1.54 -0.31 2.81
C ILE A 42 1.31 0.65 3.97
N LEU A 43 1.32 1.95 3.69
CA LEU A 43 0.95 2.99 4.64
C LEU A 43 -0.51 3.36 4.41
N THR A 44 -1.40 2.87 5.27
CA THR A 44 -2.85 3.01 5.13
C THR A 44 -3.47 3.93 6.19
N GLY A 45 -4.78 4.12 6.13
CA GLY A 45 -5.55 4.93 7.07
C GLY A 45 -6.69 5.70 6.41
N ALA A 46 -7.58 6.26 7.20
CA ALA A 46 -8.67 7.10 6.71
C ALA A 46 -8.16 8.39 6.04
N SER A 47 -9.01 9.04 5.26
CA SER A 47 -8.68 10.40 4.78
C SER A 47 -8.54 11.34 5.98
N GLY A 48 -7.54 12.22 6.00
CA GLY A 48 -7.33 13.16 7.12
C GLY A 48 -6.30 12.73 8.17
N VAL A 49 -5.91 11.47 8.25
CA VAL A 49 -4.93 10.98 9.26
C VAL A 49 -3.48 11.36 8.98
N GLY A 50 -3.15 11.98 7.82
CA GLY A 50 -1.80 12.46 7.54
C GLY A 50 -0.99 11.64 6.52
N LYS A 51 -1.56 10.63 5.85
CA LYS A 51 -0.84 9.78 4.87
C LYS A 51 -0.04 10.55 3.82
N THR A 52 -0.69 11.48 3.09
CA THR A 52 -0.03 12.27 2.04
C THR A 52 1.12 13.11 2.60
N THR A 53 0.93 13.71 3.78
CA THR A 53 1.97 14.49 4.46
C THR A 53 3.18 13.61 4.80
N ALA A 54 2.93 12.43 5.38
CA ALA A 54 3.98 11.45 5.68
C ALA A 54 4.67 10.95 4.40
N CYS A 55 3.90 10.63 3.35
CA CYS A 55 4.40 10.17 2.06
C CYS A 55 5.38 11.18 1.45
N LEU A 56 5.02 12.46 1.37
CA LEU A 56 5.87 13.51 0.81
C LEU A 56 7.16 13.69 1.60
N ALA A 57 7.09 13.68 2.93
CA ALA A 57 8.26 13.81 3.78
C ALA A 57 9.19 12.58 3.70
N LEU A 58 8.62 11.37 3.67
CA LEU A 58 9.37 10.12 3.49
C LEU A 58 10.06 10.06 2.14
N ALA A 59 9.41 10.48 1.05
CA ALA A 59 10.00 10.49 -0.29
C ALA A 59 11.27 11.34 -0.38
N ALA A 60 11.36 12.40 0.44
CA ALA A 60 12.56 13.22 0.54
C ALA A 60 13.68 12.56 1.35
N LYS A 61 13.36 11.74 2.34
CA LYS A 61 14.30 11.15 3.33
C LYS A 61 14.75 9.74 2.97
N LEU A 62 13.82 8.83 2.67
CA LEU A 62 14.10 7.42 2.41
C LEU A 62 14.72 7.23 1.02
N LYS A 63 16.01 6.92 0.97
CA LYS A 63 16.71 6.67 -0.30
C LYS A 63 16.79 5.19 -0.67
N GLU A 64 16.63 4.32 0.30
CA GLU A 64 16.60 2.86 0.16
C GLU A 64 15.27 2.32 -0.37
N CYS A 65 14.17 3.06 -0.21
CA CYS A 65 12.85 2.72 -0.72
C CYS A 65 12.38 3.69 -1.82
N VAL A 66 11.43 3.25 -2.62
CA VAL A 66 10.64 4.15 -3.48
C VAL A 66 9.31 4.42 -2.79
N VAL A 67 9.06 5.67 -2.44
CA VAL A 67 7.82 6.09 -1.78
C VAL A 67 6.84 6.62 -2.82
N MET A 68 5.62 6.09 -2.83
CA MET A 68 4.58 6.44 -3.80
C MET A 68 3.24 6.67 -3.13
N GLU A 69 2.49 7.65 -3.62
CA GLU A 69 1.10 7.86 -3.23
C GLU A 69 0.15 7.21 -4.25
N SER A 70 -0.83 6.46 -3.76
CA SER A 70 -1.69 5.67 -4.65
C SER A 70 -2.60 6.55 -5.52
N ASP A 71 -3.01 7.71 -5.02
CA ASP A 71 -3.98 8.58 -5.70
C ASP A 71 -3.49 9.12 -7.05
N ILE A 72 -2.17 9.07 -7.33
CA ILE A 72 -1.62 9.48 -8.64
C ILE A 72 -2.11 8.65 -9.83
N LEU A 73 -2.56 7.42 -9.59
CA LEU A 73 -3.14 6.57 -10.64
C LEU A 73 -4.67 6.56 -10.62
N TRP A 74 -5.30 7.28 -9.67
CA TRP A 74 -6.75 7.24 -9.56
C TRP A 74 -7.41 7.81 -10.83
N ARG A 75 -8.36 7.04 -11.39
CA ARG A 75 -9.18 7.38 -12.55
C ARG A 75 -10.58 6.81 -12.37
N ASP A 76 -11.53 7.36 -13.11
CA ASP A 76 -12.93 6.91 -13.04
C ASP A 76 -13.10 5.43 -13.41
N GLU A 77 -12.25 4.90 -14.29
CA GLU A 77 -12.27 3.48 -14.68
C GLU A 77 -11.95 2.54 -13.49
N PHE A 78 -11.25 3.03 -12.49
CA PHE A 78 -10.97 2.29 -11.25
C PHE A 78 -12.07 2.40 -10.20
N ASN A 79 -13.08 3.26 -10.40
CA ASN A 79 -14.19 3.41 -9.48
C ASN A 79 -15.16 2.20 -9.60
N GLN A 80 -14.73 1.06 -9.10
CA GLN A 80 -15.43 -0.23 -9.18
C GLN A 80 -15.71 -0.79 -7.78
N PRO A 81 -16.64 -0.19 -7.02
CA PRO A 81 -16.94 -0.63 -5.64
C PRO A 81 -17.49 -2.06 -5.57
N ALA A 82 -18.18 -2.52 -6.62
CA ALA A 82 -18.70 -3.89 -6.68
C ALA A 82 -17.60 -4.98 -6.65
N THR A 83 -16.39 -4.65 -7.08
CA THR A 83 -15.21 -5.53 -7.02
C THR A 83 -14.23 -5.11 -5.95
N ASP A 84 -14.66 -4.29 -5.02
CA ASP A 84 -13.83 -3.71 -3.97
C ASP A 84 -12.53 -3.09 -4.52
N TYR A 85 -12.65 -2.38 -5.64
CA TYR A 85 -11.53 -1.69 -6.33
C TYR A 85 -10.35 -2.62 -6.68
N ARG A 86 -10.58 -3.90 -6.94
CA ARG A 86 -9.55 -4.90 -7.16
C ARG A 86 -8.60 -4.54 -8.31
N ASN A 87 -9.13 -4.08 -9.44
CA ASN A 87 -8.30 -3.70 -10.59
C ASN A 87 -7.32 -2.57 -10.27
N TYR A 88 -7.71 -1.64 -9.42
CA TYR A 88 -6.85 -0.57 -8.95
C TYR A 88 -5.67 -1.12 -8.14
N ARG A 89 -5.93 -2.03 -7.19
CA ARG A 89 -4.88 -2.64 -6.35
C ARG A 89 -3.96 -3.54 -7.14
N GLU A 90 -4.49 -4.36 -8.05
CA GLU A 90 -3.67 -5.17 -8.96
C GLU A 90 -2.74 -4.29 -9.81
N THR A 91 -3.24 -3.14 -10.29
CA THR A 91 -2.43 -2.20 -11.07
C THR A 91 -1.29 -1.64 -10.22
N TRP A 92 -1.57 -1.25 -8.98
CA TRP A 92 -0.55 -0.78 -8.05
C TRP A 92 0.49 -1.85 -7.71
N LEU A 93 0.05 -3.05 -7.37
CA LEU A 93 0.99 -4.14 -7.09
C LEU A 93 1.86 -4.46 -8.31
N ARG A 94 1.31 -4.39 -9.52
CA ARG A 94 2.08 -4.52 -10.76
C ARG A 94 3.14 -3.43 -10.92
N VAL A 95 2.82 -2.19 -10.62
CA VAL A 95 3.78 -1.08 -10.62
C VAL A 95 4.85 -1.31 -9.57
N CYS A 96 4.48 -1.59 -8.32
CA CYS A 96 5.41 -1.85 -7.22
C CYS A 96 6.34 -3.03 -7.52
N LYS A 97 5.81 -4.13 -8.05
CA LYS A 97 6.61 -5.29 -8.50
C LYS A 97 7.70 -4.89 -9.51
N ASN A 98 7.36 -4.08 -10.50
CA ASN A 98 8.33 -3.65 -11.50
C ASN A 98 9.39 -2.70 -10.93
N ILE A 99 9.02 -1.81 -10.01
CA ILE A 99 9.96 -0.95 -9.29
C ILE A 99 10.94 -1.80 -8.46
N SER A 100 10.43 -2.81 -7.76
CA SER A 100 11.26 -3.71 -6.94
C SER A 100 12.36 -4.40 -7.75
N GLN A 101 12.20 -4.55 -9.07
CA GLN A 101 13.25 -5.11 -9.93
C GLN A 101 14.45 -4.17 -10.13
N ALA A 102 14.35 -2.91 -9.72
CA ALA A 102 15.49 -2.00 -9.60
C ALA A 102 16.26 -2.16 -8.27
N GLY A 103 15.91 -3.17 -7.45
CA GLY A 103 16.56 -3.46 -6.17
C GLY A 103 16.09 -2.60 -5.01
N LYS A 104 14.95 -1.90 -5.14
CA LYS A 104 14.39 -1.05 -4.08
C LYS A 104 12.98 -1.52 -3.70
N PRO A 105 12.71 -1.77 -2.41
CA PRO A 105 11.36 -1.97 -1.92
C PRO A 105 10.50 -0.72 -2.10
N VAL A 106 9.20 -0.89 -2.10
CA VAL A 106 8.25 0.21 -2.28
C VAL A 106 7.47 0.45 -0.99
N VAL A 107 7.26 1.72 -0.67
CA VAL A 107 6.30 2.20 0.32
C VAL A 107 5.12 2.80 -0.44
N LEU A 108 3.99 2.11 -0.45
CA LEU A 108 2.77 2.56 -1.10
C LEU A 108 1.83 3.19 -0.08
N CYS A 109 1.58 4.49 -0.23
CA CYS A 109 0.70 5.26 0.64
C CYS A 109 -0.69 5.37 0.02
N GLY A 110 -1.71 4.79 0.66
CA GLY A 110 -3.08 4.83 0.15
C GLY A 110 -4.06 4.13 1.09
N ALA A 111 -5.35 4.18 0.79
CA ALA A 111 -6.36 3.47 1.56
C ALA A 111 -6.39 1.98 1.17
N GLY A 112 -6.54 1.10 2.16
CA GLY A 112 -6.71 -0.32 1.94
C GLY A 112 -6.34 -1.14 3.18
N VAL A 113 -6.75 -2.40 3.18
CA VAL A 113 -6.53 -3.33 4.29
C VAL A 113 -5.93 -4.65 3.76
N PRO A 114 -5.28 -5.47 4.61
CA PRO A 114 -4.60 -6.68 4.17
C PRO A 114 -5.44 -7.60 3.29
N ALA A 115 -6.68 -7.91 3.69
CA ALA A 115 -7.57 -8.80 2.93
C ALA A 115 -7.75 -8.37 1.46
N GLN A 116 -7.62 -7.09 1.18
CA GLN A 116 -7.77 -6.54 -0.17
C GLN A 116 -6.53 -6.74 -1.03
N PHE A 117 -5.33 -6.67 -0.45
CA PHE A 117 -4.06 -6.82 -1.16
C PHE A 117 -3.61 -8.29 -1.24
N GLU A 118 -3.82 -9.07 -0.17
CA GLU A 118 -3.36 -10.46 -0.08
C GLU A 118 -4.05 -11.39 -1.11
N GLN A 119 -5.27 -11.05 -1.55
CA GLN A 119 -5.97 -11.78 -2.62
C GLN A 119 -5.54 -11.40 -4.05
N CYS A 120 -4.70 -10.37 -4.22
CA CYS A 120 -4.24 -9.93 -5.53
C CYS A 120 -3.24 -10.92 -6.12
N ILE A 121 -3.32 -11.14 -7.45
CA ILE A 121 -2.42 -12.04 -8.16
C ILE A 121 -0.97 -11.58 -8.06
N GLU A 122 -0.74 -10.29 -8.15
CA GLU A 122 0.58 -9.68 -8.14
C GLU A 122 1.25 -9.74 -6.74
N ARG A 123 0.47 -10.00 -5.65
CA ARG A 123 0.98 -10.14 -4.28
C ARG A 123 2.10 -11.18 -4.16
N ARG A 124 2.06 -12.23 -4.96
CA ARG A 124 2.98 -13.38 -4.93
C ARG A 124 4.43 -13.01 -5.27
N TYR A 125 4.67 -11.84 -5.85
CA TYR A 125 6.01 -11.37 -6.22
C TYR A 125 6.76 -10.69 -5.07
N PHE A 126 6.09 -10.43 -3.95
CA PHE A 126 6.71 -9.82 -2.78
C PHE A 126 7.07 -10.87 -1.73
N SER A 127 8.17 -10.65 -0.99
CA SER A 127 8.53 -11.51 0.14
C SER A 127 7.46 -11.43 1.22
N ASN A 128 7.28 -10.25 1.74
CA ASN A 128 6.27 -9.90 2.73
C ASN A 128 5.52 -8.63 2.29
N VAL A 129 4.32 -8.45 2.80
CA VAL A 129 3.64 -7.16 2.75
C VAL A 129 3.39 -6.72 4.18
N HIS A 130 3.99 -5.60 4.54
CA HIS A 130 3.87 -5.01 5.87
C HIS A 130 2.87 -3.86 5.83
N TYR A 131 2.00 -3.80 6.83
CA TYR A 131 0.93 -2.81 6.90
C TYR A 131 1.08 -1.94 8.13
N LEU A 132 1.09 -0.62 7.93
CA LEU A 132 1.02 0.36 9.00
C LEU A 132 -0.17 1.28 8.74
N ALA A 133 -1.11 1.33 9.69
CA ALA A 133 -2.27 2.19 9.63
C ALA A 133 -2.05 3.44 10.50
N LEU A 134 -2.12 4.61 9.86
CA LEU A 134 -2.23 5.88 10.57
C LEU A 134 -3.67 6.04 11.04
N VAL A 135 -3.83 6.31 12.32
CA VAL A 135 -5.14 6.53 12.97
C VAL A 135 -5.11 7.79 13.83
N CYS A 136 -6.26 8.27 14.21
CA CYS A 136 -6.40 9.32 15.21
C CYS A 136 -7.78 9.25 15.86
N GLU A 137 -8.01 10.05 16.90
CA GLU A 137 -9.29 10.16 17.56
C GLU A 137 -10.34 10.81 16.66
N ASP A 138 -11.60 10.48 16.87
CA ASP A 138 -12.72 10.91 16.04
C ASP A 138 -12.88 12.43 15.95
N GLU A 139 -12.67 13.13 17.06
CA GLU A 139 -12.75 14.60 17.12
C GLU A 139 -11.64 15.24 16.26
N THR A 140 -10.42 14.71 16.39
CA THR A 140 -9.26 15.15 15.59
C THR A 140 -9.50 14.88 14.12
N LEU A 141 -10.00 13.70 13.75
CA LEU A 141 -10.27 13.36 12.36
C LEU A 141 -11.36 14.23 11.76
N THR A 142 -12.46 14.44 12.49
CA THR A 142 -13.56 15.32 12.09
C THR A 142 -13.07 16.75 11.84
N SER A 143 -12.30 17.30 12.77
CA SER A 143 -11.71 18.63 12.64
C SER A 143 -10.81 18.73 11.40
N ARG A 144 -9.91 17.75 11.20
CA ARG A 144 -8.99 17.72 10.05
C ARG A 144 -9.74 17.63 8.72
N LEU A 145 -10.83 16.84 8.64
CA LEU A 145 -11.63 16.71 7.42
C LEU A 145 -12.42 17.98 7.09
N ARG A 146 -13.05 18.58 8.09
CA ARG A 146 -13.86 19.80 7.92
C ARG A 146 -13.03 21.04 7.58
N ASN A 147 -11.78 21.10 8.05
CA ASN A 147 -10.86 22.20 7.78
C ASN A 147 -10.14 22.11 6.42
N ARG A 148 -10.42 21.08 5.61
CA ARG A 148 -9.86 20.99 4.26
C ARG A 148 -10.51 21.97 3.29
N PRO A 149 -9.81 22.38 2.22
CA PRO A 149 -10.39 23.22 1.18
C PRO A 149 -11.71 22.66 0.65
N ALA A 150 -12.71 23.51 0.49
CA ALA A 150 -14.09 23.14 0.11
C ALA A 150 -14.18 22.32 -1.18
N TRP A 151 -13.28 22.57 -2.14
CA TRP A 151 -13.25 21.83 -3.41
C TRP A 151 -12.99 20.32 -3.24
N ARG A 152 -12.45 19.87 -2.10
CA ARG A 152 -12.26 18.43 -1.79
C ARG A 152 -13.55 17.72 -1.39
N GLY A 153 -14.62 18.45 -1.09
CA GLY A 153 -15.89 17.87 -0.65
C GLY A 153 -15.83 17.10 0.68
N SER A 154 -14.70 17.15 1.39
CA SER A 154 -14.44 16.36 2.60
C SER A 154 -15.15 16.85 3.86
N SER A 155 -15.82 18.01 3.79
CA SER A 155 -16.60 18.59 4.89
C SER A 155 -18.04 18.08 4.99
N LYS A 156 -18.52 17.30 4.00
CA LYS A 156 -19.85 16.70 3.99
C LYS A 156 -19.97 15.67 5.09
N ASP A 157 -21.09 15.65 5.79
CA ASP A 157 -21.31 14.75 6.93
C ASP A 157 -21.20 13.27 6.54
N GLU A 158 -21.73 12.87 5.38
CA GLU A 158 -21.63 11.51 4.86
C GLU A 158 -20.17 11.08 4.66
N TYR A 159 -19.32 11.97 4.10
CA TYR A 159 -17.91 11.71 3.89
C TYR A 159 -17.16 11.58 5.22
N VAL A 160 -17.45 12.48 6.17
CA VAL A 160 -16.85 12.45 7.51
C VAL A 160 -17.21 11.12 8.20
N GLU A 161 -18.48 10.75 8.20
CA GLU A 161 -18.97 9.53 8.85
C GLU A 161 -18.36 8.25 8.25
N GLU A 162 -18.21 8.17 6.92
CA GLU A 162 -17.55 7.05 6.25
C GLU A 162 -16.09 6.91 6.73
N HIS A 163 -15.37 8.02 6.81
CA HIS A 163 -13.96 7.98 7.23
C HIS A 163 -13.79 7.75 8.73
N LEU A 164 -14.71 8.20 9.56
CA LEU A 164 -14.75 7.84 10.99
C LEU A 164 -14.98 6.33 11.17
N LYS A 165 -15.93 5.74 10.45
CA LYS A 165 -16.18 4.29 10.47
C LYS A 165 -14.94 3.50 10.08
N PHE A 166 -14.26 3.91 9.00
CA PHE A 166 -13.06 3.24 8.56
C PHE A 166 -11.90 3.39 9.57
N ASN A 167 -11.73 4.57 10.16
CA ASN A 167 -10.72 4.81 11.18
C ASN A 167 -10.95 3.96 12.45
N ARG A 168 -12.18 3.91 12.95
CA ARG A 168 -12.56 3.05 14.09
C ARG A 168 -12.31 1.57 13.76
N TRP A 169 -12.73 1.14 12.56
CA TRP A 169 -12.51 -0.23 12.13
C TRP A 169 -11.01 -0.60 12.15
N LEU A 170 -10.13 0.31 11.68
CA LEU A 170 -8.68 0.09 11.75
C LEU A 170 -8.20 -0.05 13.20
N ILE A 171 -8.66 0.81 14.10
CA ILE A 171 -8.29 0.76 15.52
C ILE A 171 -8.71 -0.57 16.15
N ASP A 172 -9.93 -1.00 15.87
CA ASP A 172 -10.53 -2.17 16.51
C ASP A 172 -10.02 -3.51 15.95
N ASN A 173 -9.63 -3.55 14.65
CA ASN A 173 -9.36 -4.81 13.96
C ASN A 173 -7.91 -5.00 13.49
N ALA A 174 -7.02 -4.03 13.66
CA ALA A 174 -5.67 -4.07 13.08
C ALA A 174 -4.90 -5.35 13.44
N GLN A 175 -5.00 -5.82 14.68
CA GLN A 175 -4.28 -7.00 15.18
C GLN A 175 -4.91 -8.32 14.68
N ASP A 176 -6.19 -8.31 14.33
CA ASP A 176 -6.94 -9.50 13.87
C ASP A 176 -6.85 -9.70 12.37
N THR A 177 -6.29 -8.74 11.62
CA THR A 177 -6.08 -8.90 10.17
C THR A 177 -4.98 -9.92 9.86
N GLN A 178 -4.99 -10.45 8.63
CA GLN A 178 -3.98 -11.38 8.16
C GLN A 178 -3.30 -10.83 6.88
N PRO A 179 -2.02 -10.42 6.95
CA PRO A 179 -1.18 -10.25 8.15
C PRO A 179 -1.69 -9.11 9.06
N PRO A 180 -1.24 -9.06 10.34
CA PRO A 180 -1.66 -7.99 11.25
C PRO A 180 -1.10 -6.63 10.83
N MET A 181 -1.82 -5.56 11.15
CA MET A 181 -1.38 -4.19 10.90
C MET A 181 -0.80 -3.57 12.16
N THR A 182 0.29 -2.82 11.99
CA THR A 182 0.79 -1.91 13.02
C THR A 182 -0.06 -0.64 13.03
N LEU A 183 -0.39 -0.12 14.21
CA LEU A 183 -1.08 1.16 14.37
C LEU A 183 -0.11 2.28 14.77
N LEU A 184 -0.29 3.46 14.19
CA LEU A 184 0.35 4.70 14.61
C LEU A 184 -0.71 5.77 14.83
N ASN A 185 -0.91 6.17 16.09
CA ASN A 185 -1.80 7.29 16.42
C ASN A 185 -1.09 8.61 16.09
N THR A 186 -1.75 9.44 15.27
CA THR A 186 -1.23 10.75 14.82
C THR A 186 -1.94 11.94 15.47
N ALA A 187 -2.74 11.71 16.51
CA ALA A 187 -3.51 12.77 17.16
C ALA A 187 -2.62 13.78 17.90
N GLU A 188 -1.69 13.26 18.71
CA GLU A 188 -0.89 14.03 19.66
C GLU A 188 0.58 14.20 19.25
N ILE A 189 0.96 13.69 18.08
CA ILE A 189 2.35 13.76 17.60
C ILE A 189 2.46 14.70 16.41
N THR A 190 3.60 15.35 16.30
CA THR A 190 3.92 16.23 15.18
C THR A 190 4.09 15.44 13.88
N VAL A 191 4.10 16.14 12.75
CA VAL A 191 4.38 15.53 11.46
C VAL A 191 5.75 14.87 11.44
N ASP A 192 6.78 15.54 12.00
CA ASP A 192 8.15 15.02 12.03
C ASP A 192 8.26 13.76 12.90
N GLU A 193 7.58 13.70 14.02
CA GLU A 193 7.52 12.51 14.88
C GLU A 193 6.80 11.37 14.18
N SER A 194 5.69 11.65 13.48
CA SER A 194 4.97 10.66 12.67
C SER A 194 5.87 10.07 11.58
N VAL A 195 6.56 10.93 10.83
CA VAL A 195 7.50 10.52 9.78
C VAL A 195 8.63 9.67 10.34
N ALA A 196 9.24 10.10 11.46
CA ALA A 196 10.30 9.35 12.11
C ALA A 196 9.82 7.98 12.64
N ALA A 197 8.57 7.88 13.10
CA ALA A 197 7.98 6.61 13.53
C ALA A 197 7.78 5.65 12.35
N VAL A 198 7.26 6.15 11.21
CA VAL A 198 7.09 5.36 9.98
C VAL A 198 8.46 4.90 9.45
N GLU A 199 9.46 5.78 9.43
CA GLU A 199 10.83 5.46 9.00
C GLU A 199 11.44 4.35 9.87
N ARG A 200 11.35 4.44 11.20
CA ARG A 200 11.81 3.38 12.11
C ARG A 200 11.09 2.05 11.86
N TRP A 201 9.78 2.10 11.64
CA TRP A 201 9.00 0.91 11.33
C TRP A 201 9.44 0.24 10.03
N ILE A 202 9.70 1.00 8.96
CA ILE A 202 10.24 0.47 7.70
C ILE A 202 11.60 -0.18 7.93
N HIS A 203 12.53 0.52 8.59
CA HIS A 203 13.87 0.02 8.85
C HIS A 203 13.89 -1.25 9.72
N SER A 204 12.97 -1.37 10.69
CA SER A 204 12.89 -2.58 11.52
C SER A 204 12.53 -3.83 10.73
N HIS A 205 11.75 -3.68 9.67
CA HIS A 205 11.38 -4.79 8.79
C HIS A 205 12.39 -5.04 7.66
N LEU A 206 13.14 -4.03 7.22
CA LEU A 206 14.22 -4.21 6.25
C LEU A 206 15.44 -4.93 6.85
N ASN A 207 15.72 -4.70 8.13
CA ASN A 207 16.89 -5.27 8.82
C ASN A 207 16.62 -6.62 9.49
N GLY A 208 15.38 -7.06 9.58
CA GLY A 208 14.95 -8.31 10.21
C GLY A 208 14.69 -9.46 9.22
N GLU A 209 14.85 -9.22 7.94
CA GLU A 209 14.84 -10.21 6.86
C GLU A 209 16.28 -10.46 6.41
#